data_b0e89f23efb41a86b56b12a6c85bac8a
#
_entry.id   b0e89f23efb41a86b56b12a6c85bac8a
#
_cell.length_a   1.000
_cell.length_b   1.000
_cell.length_c   1.000
_cell.angle_alpha   90.00
_cell.angle_beta   90.00
_cell.angle_gamma   90.00
#
_symmetry.space_group_name_H-M   'P 1'
#
loop_
_entity.id
_entity.type
_entity.pdbx_description
1 polymer ?
#
loop_
_entity_poly.entity_id
_entity_poly.type
_entity_poly.pdbx_seq_one_letter_code
_entity_poly.pdbx_strand_id
1 'polypeptide(L)'
;MQQEEDDYFQSEEFLDILGRYEQAASSGHTPYMDSDELVDVADYYMSQGKHQEATEATRLALELHPDAQDPVTMMADILFETQQWKDSILWLNRVLDNDPFDVQAWLNLADAQIQCDQFAEALDSAEYTLAIQPDNLHALLQKAYATSRQDRYQEASEIFAQYIERCPDDELALYHAAFNLCFLERFHEANDMLTRAEELSQGLSPEHLNICLQRSYTEARIGHMQEALDALERSKEFQDPYTKVDYNLLSGHVYLLFQHRDKALECFTKALANAEDHLHTMRTIAQVFMDCQDFLTASDILREIEEMAQRPEYEDTRAEAIKAICPAQAYCYYQTGHKDEFLHYLQMAIALNPKDTQIFFRDIFPKEARVEDYLYYANGLE
;
A
#
# COMPACT_ATOMS: atom_id res chain seq x y z
N MET A 1 -20.70 26.59 -2.26
CA MET A 1 -20.21 25.92 -3.48
C MET A 1 -21.23 24.86 -3.93
N GLN A 2 -21.37 23.70 -3.29
CA GLN A 2 -22.28 22.64 -3.78
C GLN A 2 -23.74 23.09 -4.01
N GLN A 3 -24.27 23.99 -3.20
CA GLN A 3 -25.61 24.52 -3.33
C GLN A 3 -25.74 25.58 -4.49
N GLU A 4 -24.67 26.27 -4.79
CA GLU A 4 -24.57 27.21 -5.92
C GLU A 4 -24.40 26.48 -7.26
N GLU A 5 -23.67 25.39 -7.29
CA GLU A 5 -23.51 24.47 -8.44
C GLU A 5 -24.84 23.76 -8.76
N ASP A 6 -25.53 23.24 -7.73
CA ASP A 6 -26.87 22.64 -7.89
C ASP A 6 -27.89 23.64 -8.44
N ASP A 7 -27.83 24.91 -8.01
CA ASP A 7 -28.68 25.98 -8.54
C ASP A 7 -28.34 26.33 -10.00
N TYR A 8 -27.03 26.30 -10.36
CA TYR A 8 -26.59 26.53 -11.74
C TYR A 8 -27.08 25.41 -12.68
N PHE A 9 -26.94 24.14 -12.32
CA PHE A 9 -27.40 23.03 -13.15
C PHE A 9 -28.93 22.95 -13.32
N GLN A 10 -29.69 23.73 -12.55
CA GLN A 10 -31.15 23.90 -12.71
C GLN A 10 -31.53 25.16 -13.49
N SER A 11 -30.56 26.00 -13.88
CA SER A 11 -30.81 27.23 -14.62
C SER A 11 -31.31 26.96 -16.04
N GLU A 12 -32.13 27.87 -16.58
CA GLU A 12 -32.58 27.79 -17.98
C GLU A 12 -31.38 27.82 -18.96
N GLU A 13 -30.33 28.55 -18.63
CA GLU A 13 -29.10 28.67 -19.41
C GLU A 13 -28.39 27.29 -19.52
N PHE A 14 -28.12 26.64 -18.40
CA PHE A 14 -27.47 25.32 -18.41
C PHE A 14 -28.36 24.26 -19.08
N LEU A 15 -29.67 24.27 -18.85
CA LEU A 15 -30.57 23.29 -19.46
C LEU A 15 -30.63 23.43 -20.99
N ASP A 16 -30.47 24.65 -21.55
CA ASP A 16 -30.31 24.85 -22.98
C ASP A 16 -29.00 24.28 -23.51
N ILE A 17 -27.89 24.47 -22.78
CA ILE A 17 -26.57 23.89 -23.10
C ILE A 17 -26.66 22.36 -23.14
N LEU A 18 -27.18 21.75 -22.08
CA LEU A 18 -27.34 20.29 -21.96
C LEU A 18 -28.25 19.76 -23.08
N GLY A 19 -29.39 20.45 -23.36
CA GLY A 19 -30.29 20.03 -24.41
C GLY A 19 -29.65 20.04 -25.80
N ARG A 20 -28.82 21.05 -26.11
CA ARG A 20 -28.05 21.12 -27.38
C ARG A 20 -27.06 19.98 -27.49
N TYR A 21 -26.34 19.68 -26.39
CA TYR A 21 -25.40 18.55 -26.34
C TYR A 21 -26.10 17.21 -26.57
N GLU A 22 -27.16 16.91 -25.82
CA GLU A 22 -27.88 15.64 -25.90
C GLU A 22 -28.58 15.44 -27.27
N GLN A 23 -29.14 16.52 -27.85
CA GLN A 23 -29.72 16.44 -29.18
C GLN A 23 -28.68 16.13 -30.25
N ALA A 24 -27.50 16.73 -30.15
CA ALA A 24 -26.40 16.46 -31.08
C ALA A 24 -25.87 15.04 -30.93
N ALA A 25 -25.63 14.58 -29.70
CA ALA A 25 -25.20 13.23 -29.42
C ALA A 25 -26.19 12.18 -29.97
N SER A 26 -27.50 12.39 -29.80
CA SER A 26 -28.54 11.49 -30.31
C SER A 26 -28.66 11.48 -31.83
N SER A 27 -28.31 12.56 -32.51
CA SER A 27 -28.41 12.72 -33.99
C SER A 27 -27.12 12.26 -34.71
N GLY A 28 -26.07 11.93 -33.99
CA GLY A 28 -24.76 11.60 -34.55
C GLY A 28 -24.04 12.78 -35.19
N HIS A 29 -24.41 13.97 -34.84
CA HIS A 29 -23.74 15.21 -35.29
C HIS A 29 -22.84 15.73 -34.18
N THR A 30 -21.65 16.20 -34.51
CA THR A 30 -20.79 16.91 -33.58
C THR A 30 -21.34 18.32 -33.37
N PRO A 31 -21.81 18.70 -32.17
CA PRO A 31 -22.26 20.05 -31.91
C PRO A 31 -21.06 20.99 -31.94
N TYR A 32 -21.22 22.19 -32.46
CA TYR A 32 -20.29 23.28 -32.17
C TYR A 32 -20.72 23.93 -30.86
N MET A 33 -19.89 23.69 -29.83
CA MET A 33 -20.08 24.23 -28.49
C MET A 33 -18.76 24.79 -27.99
N ASP A 34 -18.81 25.78 -27.12
CA ASP A 34 -17.61 26.34 -26.52
C ASP A 34 -17.00 25.39 -25.49
N SER A 35 -15.72 25.58 -25.19
CA SER A 35 -14.98 24.73 -24.24
C SER A 35 -15.68 24.67 -22.88
N ASP A 36 -16.04 25.84 -22.35
CA ASP A 36 -16.66 25.99 -21.04
C ASP A 36 -18.02 25.29 -20.97
N GLU A 37 -18.84 25.43 -22.03
CA GLU A 37 -20.14 24.74 -22.13
C GLU A 37 -19.99 23.19 -22.05
N LEU A 38 -18.96 22.65 -22.70
CA LEU A 38 -18.70 21.20 -22.70
C LEU A 38 -18.12 20.71 -21.37
N VAL A 39 -17.32 21.54 -20.69
CA VAL A 39 -16.82 21.26 -19.35
C VAL A 39 -17.97 21.30 -18.35
N ASP A 40 -18.88 22.28 -18.41
CA ASP A 40 -20.08 22.32 -17.56
C ASP A 40 -20.96 21.08 -17.76
N VAL A 41 -21.12 20.58 -18.99
CA VAL A 41 -21.86 19.34 -19.27
C VAL A 41 -21.13 18.14 -18.66
N ALA A 42 -19.79 18.09 -18.73
CA ALA A 42 -19.01 17.00 -18.13
C ALA A 42 -19.12 17.02 -16.60
N ASP A 43 -19.03 18.20 -15.98
CA ASP A 43 -19.17 18.39 -14.54
C ASP A 43 -20.56 17.99 -14.04
N TYR A 44 -21.60 18.40 -14.76
CA TYR A 44 -22.96 17.92 -14.48
C TYR A 44 -23.05 16.40 -14.49
N TYR A 45 -22.47 15.71 -15.50
CA TYR A 45 -22.51 14.26 -15.54
C TYR A 45 -21.66 13.61 -14.43
N MET A 46 -20.56 14.25 -14.03
CA MET A 46 -19.78 13.83 -12.86
C MET A 46 -20.62 13.90 -11.59
N SER A 47 -21.33 15.02 -11.36
CA SER A 47 -22.21 15.18 -10.19
C SER A 47 -23.33 14.13 -10.13
N GLN A 48 -23.73 13.58 -11.30
CA GLN A 48 -24.73 12.51 -11.40
C GLN A 48 -24.10 11.09 -11.36
N GLY A 49 -22.78 10.95 -11.20
CA GLY A 49 -22.08 9.69 -11.24
C GLY A 49 -22.02 9.04 -12.64
N LYS A 50 -22.27 9.82 -13.70
CA LYS A 50 -22.27 9.35 -15.10
C LYS A 50 -20.91 9.58 -15.74
N HIS A 51 -19.91 8.88 -15.25
CA HIS A 51 -18.51 9.09 -15.64
C HIS A 51 -18.22 8.83 -17.13
N GLN A 52 -18.98 7.94 -17.77
CA GLN A 52 -18.80 7.69 -19.20
C GLN A 52 -19.26 8.88 -20.03
N GLU A 53 -20.44 9.42 -19.75
CA GLU A 53 -20.99 10.61 -20.42
C GLU A 53 -20.11 11.84 -20.18
N ALA A 54 -19.59 12.00 -18.96
CA ALA A 54 -18.62 13.04 -18.63
C ALA A 54 -17.34 12.91 -19.49
N THR A 55 -16.81 11.71 -19.61
CA THR A 55 -15.63 11.43 -20.45
C THR A 55 -15.89 11.75 -21.92
N GLU A 56 -17.09 11.45 -22.45
CA GLU A 56 -17.46 11.74 -23.83
C GLU A 56 -17.56 13.25 -24.08
N ALA A 57 -18.17 14.00 -23.17
CA ALA A 57 -18.25 15.46 -23.25
C ALA A 57 -16.86 16.10 -23.20
N THR A 58 -16.01 15.64 -22.28
CA THR A 58 -14.63 16.14 -22.13
C THR A 58 -13.77 15.82 -23.36
N ARG A 59 -13.91 14.62 -23.96
CA ARG A 59 -13.21 14.28 -25.21
C ARG A 59 -13.63 15.20 -26.35
N LEU A 60 -14.91 15.47 -26.46
CA LEU A 60 -15.41 16.40 -27.46
C LEU A 60 -14.83 17.82 -27.27
N ALA A 61 -14.76 18.30 -26.01
CA ALA A 61 -14.13 19.57 -25.70
C ALA A 61 -12.64 19.59 -26.13
N LEU A 62 -11.88 18.54 -25.85
CA LEU A 62 -10.48 18.41 -26.26
C LEU A 62 -10.29 18.33 -27.79
N GLU A 63 -11.25 17.74 -28.51
CA GLU A 63 -11.21 17.66 -29.97
C GLU A 63 -11.51 19.01 -30.63
N LEU A 64 -12.49 19.76 -30.10
CA LEU A 64 -12.88 21.06 -30.64
C LEU A 64 -11.96 22.19 -30.19
N HIS A 65 -11.42 22.09 -28.99
CA HIS A 65 -10.62 23.13 -28.34
C HIS A 65 -9.31 22.54 -27.77
N PRO A 66 -8.38 22.10 -28.63
CA PRO A 66 -7.18 21.38 -28.19
C PRO A 66 -6.21 22.21 -27.31
N ASP A 67 -6.33 23.52 -27.34
CA ASP A 67 -5.50 24.46 -26.55
C ASP A 67 -6.19 24.90 -25.23
N ALA A 68 -7.43 24.47 -24.98
CA ALA A 68 -8.16 24.83 -23.77
C ALA A 68 -7.64 23.99 -22.58
N GLN A 69 -7.53 24.64 -21.40
CA GLN A 69 -6.97 24.00 -20.21
C GLN A 69 -8.05 23.25 -19.39
N ASP A 70 -9.24 23.83 -19.28
CA ASP A 70 -10.31 23.27 -18.46
C ASP A 70 -10.70 21.83 -18.83
N PRO A 71 -10.78 21.44 -20.13
CA PRO A 71 -10.99 20.05 -20.51
C PRO A 71 -9.82 19.12 -20.12
N VAL A 72 -8.58 19.63 -20.03
CA VAL A 72 -7.42 18.86 -19.58
C VAL A 72 -7.55 18.54 -18.08
N THR A 73 -7.93 19.56 -17.29
CA THR A 73 -8.19 19.40 -15.85
C THR A 73 -9.38 18.48 -15.63
N MET A 74 -10.50 18.68 -16.32
CA MET A 74 -11.68 17.82 -16.23
C MET A 74 -11.37 16.36 -16.56
N MET A 75 -10.54 16.08 -17.58
CA MET A 75 -10.13 14.71 -17.88
C MET A 75 -9.28 14.09 -16.77
N ALA A 76 -8.38 14.89 -16.16
CA ALA A 76 -7.59 14.44 -15.02
C ALA A 76 -8.46 14.07 -13.83
N ASP A 77 -9.47 14.89 -13.53
CA ASP A 77 -10.40 14.69 -12.42
C ASP A 77 -11.31 13.47 -12.64
N ILE A 78 -11.87 13.30 -13.83
CA ILE A 78 -12.66 12.11 -14.19
C ILE A 78 -11.83 10.83 -14.01
N LEU A 79 -10.60 10.82 -14.50
CA LEU A 79 -9.71 9.65 -14.40
C LEU A 79 -9.29 9.38 -12.97
N PHE A 80 -9.12 10.43 -12.16
CA PHE A 80 -8.82 10.32 -10.74
C PHE A 80 -10.01 9.71 -9.97
N GLU A 81 -11.22 10.26 -10.12
CA GLU A 81 -12.42 9.76 -9.46
C GLU A 81 -12.79 8.33 -9.88
N THR A 82 -12.55 7.99 -11.15
CA THR A 82 -12.77 6.63 -11.65
C THR A 82 -11.62 5.66 -11.36
N GLN A 83 -10.64 6.08 -10.56
CA GLN A 83 -9.49 5.28 -10.11
C GLN A 83 -8.61 4.75 -11.27
N GLN A 84 -8.64 5.44 -12.41
CA GLN A 84 -7.76 5.13 -13.54
C GLN A 84 -6.39 5.81 -13.32
N TRP A 85 -5.70 5.40 -12.25
CA TRP A 85 -4.53 6.09 -11.69
C TRP A 85 -3.42 6.37 -12.70
N LYS A 86 -3.07 5.38 -13.54
CA LYS A 86 -1.99 5.55 -14.53
C LYS A 86 -2.30 6.62 -15.57
N ASP A 87 -3.53 6.64 -16.03
CA ASP A 87 -3.97 7.63 -17.02
C ASP A 87 -4.15 8.99 -16.34
N SER A 88 -4.67 9.03 -15.10
CA SER A 88 -4.78 10.25 -14.30
C SER A 88 -3.41 10.92 -14.12
N ILE A 89 -2.34 10.16 -13.79
CA ILE A 89 -0.97 10.68 -13.69
C ILE A 89 -0.55 11.40 -14.98
N LEU A 90 -0.85 10.84 -16.15
CA LEU A 90 -0.50 11.46 -17.43
C LEU A 90 -1.21 12.79 -17.64
N TRP A 91 -2.50 12.88 -17.28
CA TRP A 91 -3.28 14.08 -17.44
C TRP A 91 -2.96 15.14 -16.37
N LEU A 92 -2.73 14.74 -15.12
CA LEU A 92 -2.30 15.64 -14.05
C LEU A 92 -0.95 16.30 -14.38
N ASN A 93 0.00 15.56 -14.96
CA ASN A 93 1.25 16.17 -15.43
C ASN A 93 0.99 17.23 -16.52
N ARG A 94 0.02 17.03 -17.43
CA ARG A 94 -0.36 18.06 -18.42
C ARG A 94 -0.99 19.28 -17.78
N VAL A 95 -1.80 19.12 -16.72
CA VAL A 95 -2.33 20.23 -15.93
C VAL A 95 -1.16 21.03 -15.34
N LEU A 96 -0.20 20.35 -14.72
CA LEU A 96 0.95 20.96 -14.06
C LEU A 96 1.99 21.56 -15.03
N ASP A 97 2.07 21.06 -16.26
CA ASP A 97 2.85 21.70 -17.32
C ASP A 97 2.30 23.11 -17.67
N ASN A 98 1.00 23.32 -17.49
CA ASN A 98 0.34 24.62 -17.73
C ASN A 98 0.31 25.52 -16.49
N ASP A 99 -0.06 24.95 -15.34
CA ASP A 99 -0.05 25.63 -14.04
C ASP A 99 0.77 24.84 -13.02
N PRO A 100 2.09 25.09 -12.89
CA PRO A 100 2.94 24.44 -11.90
C PRO A 100 2.59 24.76 -10.44
N PHE A 101 1.70 25.72 -10.19
CA PHE A 101 1.27 26.12 -8.85
C PHE A 101 -0.10 25.59 -8.45
N ASP A 102 -0.71 24.78 -9.29
CA ASP A 102 -1.98 24.12 -8.96
C ASP A 102 -1.75 23.08 -7.84
N VAL A 103 -2.13 23.49 -6.64
CA VAL A 103 -1.99 22.68 -5.42
C VAL A 103 -2.86 21.43 -5.47
N GLN A 104 -4.08 21.53 -6.03
CA GLN A 104 -4.98 20.39 -6.10
C GLN A 104 -4.46 19.34 -7.08
N ALA A 105 -3.93 19.76 -8.21
CA ALA A 105 -3.32 18.86 -9.19
C ALA A 105 -2.09 18.12 -8.59
N TRP A 106 -1.26 18.80 -7.80
CA TRP A 106 -0.15 18.15 -7.09
C TRP A 106 -0.62 17.14 -6.05
N LEU A 107 -1.67 17.45 -5.28
CA LEU A 107 -2.27 16.52 -4.31
C LEU A 107 -2.83 15.27 -5.00
N ASN A 108 -3.63 15.47 -6.05
CA ASN A 108 -4.20 14.37 -6.82
C ASN A 108 -3.09 13.51 -7.49
N LEU A 109 -2.01 14.15 -7.96
CA LEU A 109 -0.87 13.47 -8.54
C LEU A 109 -0.16 12.59 -7.50
N ALA A 110 0.10 13.10 -6.30
CA ALA A 110 0.71 12.34 -5.22
C ALA A 110 -0.15 11.13 -4.83
N ASP A 111 -1.49 11.30 -4.71
CA ASP A 111 -2.40 10.19 -4.40
C ASP A 111 -2.39 9.14 -5.51
N ALA A 112 -2.50 9.55 -6.77
CA ALA A 112 -2.47 8.62 -7.91
C ALA A 112 -1.12 7.86 -8.00
N GLN A 113 -0.01 8.53 -7.70
CA GLN A 113 1.32 7.92 -7.63
C GLN A 113 1.43 6.92 -6.48
N ILE A 114 0.86 7.22 -5.30
CA ILE A 114 0.77 6.28 -4.16
C ILE A 114 0.00 5.03 -4.58
N GLN A 115 -1.13 5.17 -5.25
CA GLN A 115 -1.93 4.04 -5.72
C GLN A 115 -1.23 3.19 -6.80
N CYS A 116 -0.24 3.77 -7.48
CA CYS A 116 0.60 3.08 -8.46
C CYS A 116 1.93 2.57 -7.89
N ASP A 117 2.13 2.60 -6.57
CA ASP A 117 3.38 2.27 -5.87
C ASP A 117 4.60 3.11 -6.31
N GLN A 118 4.36 4.30 -6.86
CA GLN A 118 5.39 5.26 -7.27
C GLN A 118 5.74 6.18 -6.09
N PHE A 119 6.29 5.60 -5.02
CA PHE A 119 6.46 6.32 -3.74
C PHE A 119 7.54 7.41 -3.77
N ALA A 120 8.54 7.29 -4.63
CA ALA A 120 9.56 8.32 -4.78
C ALA A 120 8.97 9.57 -5.45
N GLU A 121 8.23 9.38 -6.52
CA GLU A 121 7.55 10.44 -7.26
C GLU A 121 6.45 11.08 -6.40
N ALA A 122 5.69 10.28 -5.64
CA ALA A 122 4.67 10.77 -4.71
C ALA A 122 5.28 11.66 -3.61
N LEU A 123 6.46 11.29 -3.11
CA LEU A 123 7.20 12.11 -2.15
C LEU A 123 7.55 13.47 -2.75
N ASP A 124 8.10 13.49 -3.98
CA ASP A 124 8.42 14.73 -4.69
C ASP A 124 7.18 15.60 -4.87
N SER A 125 6.04 15.02 -5.31
CA SER A 125 4.77 15.75 -5.51
C SER A 125 4.24 16.35 -4.21
N ALA A 126 4.30 15.60 -3.10
CA ALA A 126 3.90 16.10 -1.78
C ALA A 126 4.83 17.23 -1.28
N GLU A 127 6.14 17.13 -1.55
CA GLU A 127 7.11 18.18 -1.22
C GLU A 127 6.90 19.46 -2.03
N TYR A 128 6.53 19.35 -3.32
CA TYR A 128 6.13 20.51 -4.12
C TYR A 128 4.88 21.19 -3.54
N THR A 129 3.87 20.41 -3.14
CA THR A 129 2.70 20.97 -2.46
C THR A 129 3.08 21.72 -1.19
N LEU A 130 3.93 21.13 -0.35
CA LEU A 130 4.39 21.75 0.90
C LEU A 130 5.27 22.99 0.66
N ALA A 131 5.97 23.06 -0.47
CA ALA A 131 6.73 24.26 -0.86
C ALA A 131 5.80 25.42 -1.22
N ILE A 132 4.64 25.15 -1.81
CA ILE A 132 3.62 26.16 -2.16
C ILE A 132 2.76 26.48 -0.91
N GLN A 133 2.34 25.45 -0.18
CA GLN A 133 1.49 25.55 1.01
C GLN A 133 2.11 24.75 2.18
N PRO A 134 2.98 25.37 3.00
CA PRO A 134 3.70 24.68 4.08
C PRO A 134 2.80 24.05 5.17
N ASP A 135 1.57 24.54 5.30
CA ASP A 135 0.60 24.07 6.30
C ASP A 135 -0.42 23.06 5.71
N ASN A 136 -0.24 22.59 4.49
CA ASN A 136 -1.15 21.64 3.85
C ASN A 136 -1.05 20.26 4.54
N LEU A 137 -2.09 19.90 5.29
CA LEU A 137 -2.12 18.66 6.06
C LEU A 137 -2.20 17.42 5.18
N HIS A 138 -2.93 17.50 4.05
CA HIS A 138 -3.03 16.37 3.12
C HIS A 138 -1.65 16.03 2.53
N ALA A 139 -0.92 17.03 2.03
CA ALA A 139 0.44 16.83 1.54
C ALA A 139 1.41 16.30 2.62
N LEU A 140 1.25 16.76 3.88
CA LEU A 140 2.05 16.24 4.99
C LEU A 140 1.79 14.75 5.24
N LEU A 141 0.53 14.33 5.17
CA LEU A 141 0.13 12.93 5.33
C LEU A 141 0.63 12.06 4.15
N GLN A 142 0.49 12.54 2.91
CA GLN A 142 1.03 11.89 1.71
C GLN A 142 2.55 11.71 1.81
N LYS A 143 3.27 12.75 2.26
CA LYS A 143 4.70 12.70 2.50
C LYS A 143 5.06 11.63 3.54
N ALA A 144 4.36 11.59 4.68
CA ALA A 144 4.58 10.59 5.72
C ALA A 144 4.37 9.17 5.18
N TYR A 145 3.29 8.95 4.44
CA TYR A 145 2.96 7.66 3.85
C TYR A 145 3.99 7.23 2.79
N ALA A 146 4.32 8.09 1.84
CA ALA A 146 5.29 7.80 0.80
C ALA A 146 6.70 7.52 1.37
N THR A 147 7.09 8.24 2.44
CA THR A 147 8.35 8.01 3.15
C THR A 147 8.35 6.64 3.86
N SER A 148 7.25 6.28 4.51
CA SER A 148 7.04 4.97 5.15
C SER A 148 7.19 3.82 4.15
N ARG A 149 6.58 3.96 2.97
CA ARG A 149 6.62 2.94 1.90
C ARG A 149 8.00 2.78 1.24
N GLN A 150 8.93 3.70 1.50
CA GLN A 150 10.34 3.61 1.11
C GLN A 150 11.23 3.04 2.23
N ASP A 151 10.65 2.40 3.24
CA ASP A 151 11.33 1.82 4.42
C ASP A 151 12.09 2.85 5.28
N ARG A 152 11.78 4.14 5.13
CA ARG A 152 12.38 5.26 5.91
C ARG A 152 11.57 5.49 7.18
N TYR A 153 11.41 4.44 7.99
CA TYR A 153 10.46 4.40 9.12
C TYR A 153 10.72 5.46 10.19
N GLN A 154 11.99 5.79 10.48
CA GLN A 154 12.31 6.82 11.46
C GLN A 154 11.82 8.19 11.01
N GLU A 155 12.09 8.55 9.78
CA GLU A 155 11.67 9.84 9.21
C GLU A 155 10.14 9.91 9.05
N ALA A 156 9.53 8.84 8.55
CA ALA A 156 8.07 8.75 8.45
C ALA A 156 7.41 8.92 9.83
N SER A 157 7.95 8.30 10.88
CA SER A 157 7.45 8.44 12.25
C SER A 157 7.50 9.89 12.75
N GLU A 158 8.54 10.64 12.40
CA GLU A 158 8.67 12.06 12.76
C GLU A 158 7.65 12.93 12.02
N ILE A 159 7.38 12.63 10.74
CA ILE A 159 6.38 13.33 9.93
C ILE A 159 4.96 13.01 10.42
N PHE A 160 4.66 11.72 10.70
CA PHE A 160 3.37 11.34 11.30
C PHE A 160 3.14 12.01 12.64
N ALA A 161 4.17 12.14 13.49
CA ALA A 161 4.05 12.85 14.76
C ALA A 161 3.63 14.32 14.56
N GLN A 162 4.24 15.03 13.58
CA GLN A 162 3.86 16.41 13.23
C GLN A 162 2.42 16.52 12.73
N TYR A 163 1.96 15.52 11.96
CA TYR A 163 0.58 15.46 11.48
C TYR A 163 -0.41 15.23 12.64
N ILE A 164 -0.14 14.25 13.50
CA ILE A 164 -0.99 13.87 14.63
C ILE A 164 -1.10 14.98 15.68
N GLU A 165 -0.08 15.82 15.84
CA GLU A 165 -0.17 17.03 16.69
C GLU A 165 -1.28 17.99 16.23
N ARG A 166 -1.56 18.05 14.92
CA ARG A 166 -2.58 18.92 14.31
C ARG A 166 -3.92 18.20 14.11
N CYS A 167 -3.89 16.91 13.84
CA CYS A 167 -5.05 16.03 13.59
C CYS A 167 -4.98 14.82 14.55
N PRO A 168 -5.25 15.01 15.85
CA PRO A 168 -5.06 13.96 16.86
C PRO A 168 -6.08 12.81 16.76
N ASP A 169 -7.20 13.02 16.07
CA ASP A 169 -8.32 12.07 15.97
C ASP A 169 -8.42 11.43 14.59
N ASP A 170 -7.34 11.47 13.80
CA ASP A 170 -7.25 10.75 12.52
C ASP A 170 -6.83 9.30 12.78
N GLU A 171 -7.81 8.39 12.70
CA GLU A 171 -7.66 6.95 12.94
C GLU A 171 -6.60 6.32 12.04
N LEU A 172 -6.63 6.66 10.75
CA LEU A 172 -5.74 6.08 9.75
C LEU A 172 -4.29 6.56 9.94
N ALA A 173 -4.11 7.83 10.25
CA ALA A 173 -2.79 8.38 10.55
C ALA A 173 -2.19 7.74 11.81
N LEU A 174 -2.99 7.53 12.86
CA LEU A 174 -2.56 6.82 14.08
C LEU A 174 -2.14 5.38 13.78
N TYR A 175 -2.92 4.66 12.95
CA TYR A 175 -2.60 3.30 12.52
C TYR A 175 -1.26 3.26 11.76
N HIS A 176 -1.06 4.12 10.76
CA HIS A 176 0.19 4.14 9.98
C HIS A 176 1.40 4.59 10.81
N ALA A 177 1.22 5.52 11.74
CA ALA A 177 2.27 5.89 12.70
C ALA A 177 2.69 4.69 13.56
N ALA A 178 1.72 3.96 14.10
CA ALA A 178 1.97 2.77 14.90
C ALA A 178 2.68 1.67 14.08
N PHE A 179 2.29 1.49 12.82
CA PHE A 179 2.96 0.56 11.90
C PHE A 179 4.46 0.89 11.78
N ASN A 180 4.81 2.16 11.55
CA ASN A 180 6.21 2.60 11.49
C ASN A 180 6.96 2.35 12.81
N LEU A 181 6.32 2.63 13.94
CA LEU A 181 6.90 2.39 15.26
C LEU A 181 7.17 0.90 15.53
N CYS A 182 6.36 0.00 14.96
CA CYS A 182 6.61 -1.45 15.06
C CYS A 182 7.90 -1.86 14.34
N PHE A 183 8.18 -1.29 13.16
CA PHE A 183 9.46 -1.54 12.46
C PHE A 183 10.67 -0.96 13.21
N LEU A 184 10.45 0.08 14.01
CA LEU A 184 11.48 0.66 14.90
C LEU A 184 11.56 -0.05 16.26
N GLU A 185 10.81 -1.15 16.45
CA GLU A 185 10.68 -1.91 17.70
C GLU A 185 10.19 -1.07 18.91
N ARG A 186 9.55 0.08 18.64
CA ARG A 186 8.98 0.98 19.67
C ARG A 186 7.54 0.55 20.00
N PHE A 187 7.38 -0.69 20.44
CA PHE A 187 6.06 -1.36 20.58
C PHE A 187 5.14 -0.69 21.60
N HIS A 188 5.67 -0.12 22.69
CA HIS A 188 4.82 0.57 23.67
C HIS A 188 4.17 1.82 23.06
N GLU A 189 4.93 2.62 22.33
CA GLU A 189 4.40 3.82 21.68
C GLU A 189 3.43 3.45 20.54
N ALA A 190 3.74 2.41 19.79
CA ALA A 190 2.83 1.87 18.78
C ALA A 190 1.48 1.44 19.41
N ASN A 191 1.53 0.75 20.55
CA ASN A 191 0.33 0.29 21.24
C ASN A 191 -0.53 1.44 21.75
N ASP A 192 0.08 2.53 22.25
CA ASP A 192 -0.66 3.72 22.68
C ASP A 192 -1.41 4.36 21.50
N MET A 193 -0.79 4.44 20.31
CA MET A 193 -1.44 4.95 19.11
C MET A 193 -2.57 4.03 18.61
N LEU A 194 -2.33 2.71 18.60
CA LEU A 194 -3.35 1.73 18.20
C LEU A 194 -4.55 1.69 19.15
N THR A 195 -4.32 1.90 20.45
CA THR A 195 -5.41 2.00 21.43
C THR A 195 -6.30 3.20 21.11
N ARG A 196 -5.70 4.36 20.81
CA ARG A 196 -6.46 5.55 20.40
C ARG A 196 -7.18 5.34 19.08
N ALA A 197 -6.51 4.75 18.09
CA ALA A 197 -7.14 4.43 16.80
C ALA A 197 -8.34 3.49 16.96
N GLU A 198 -8.22 2.44 17.80
CA GLU A 198 -9.33 1.51 18.09
C GLU A 198 -10.50 2.19 18.80
N GLU A 199 -10.24 3.13 19.73
CA GLU A 199 -11.29 3.91 20.40
C GLU A 199 -12.02 4.85 19.43
N LEU A 200 -11.33 5.43 18.45
CA LEU A 200 -11.92 6.30 17.43
C LEU A 200 -12.75 5.52 16.42
N SER A 201 -12.29 4.36 15.98
CA SER A 201 -12.98 3.52 15.00
C SER A 201 -14.32 2.99 15.50
N GLN A 202 -14.47 2.83 16.80
CA GLN A 202 -15.68 2.28 17.48
C GLN A 202 -16.21 0.99 16.82
N GLY A 203 -15.35 0.24 16.13
CA GLY A 203 -15.71 -0.98 15.42
C GLY A 203 -16.54 -0.76 14.15
N LEU A 204 -16.58 0.45 13.60
CA LEU A 204 -17.41 0.79 12.43
C LEU A 204 -16.57 1.01 11.15
N SER A 205 -15.26 1.25 11.30
CA SER A 205 -14.40 1.52 10.17
C SER A 205 -13.91 0.22 9.51
N PRO A 206 -13.71 0.19 8.19
CA PRO A 206 -13.07 -0.92 7.48
C PRO A 206 -11.67 -1.24 8.01
N GLU A 207 -10.97 -0.21 8.51
CA GLU A 207 -9.62 -0.29 9.07
C GLU A 207 -9.58 -0.95 10.44
N HIS A 208 -10.71 -1.02 11.14
CA HIS A 208 -10.80 -1.56 12.50
C HIS A 208 -10.21 -2.97 12.63
N LEU A 209 -10.42 -3.82 11.63
CA LEU A 209 -9.80 -5.14 11.58
C LEU A 209 -8.27 -5.04 11.63
N ASN A 210 -7.68 -4.20 10.78
CA ASN A 210 -6.23 -4.03 10.69
C ASN A 210 -5.66 -3.44 11.98
N ILE A 211 -6.38 -2.50 12.61
CA ILE A 211 -6.01 -1.93 13.91
C ILE A 211 -5.99 -3.00 15.00
N CYS A 212 -7.03 -3.83 15.09
CA CYS A 212 -7.10 -4.92 16.07
C CYS A 212 -5.98 -5.96 15.83
N LEU A 213 -5.72 -6.32 14.57
CA LEU A 213 -4.66 -7.26 14.22
C LEU A 213 -3.28 -6.69 14.59
N GLN A 214 -3.01 -5.44 14.23
CA GLN A 214 -1.74 -4.79 14.55
C GLN A 214 -1.57 -4.61 16.06
N ARG A 215 -2.64 -4.28 16.79
CA ARG A 215 -2.61 -4.19 18.24
C ARG A 215 -2.32 -5.54 18.90
N SER A 216 -2.92 -6.62 18.39
CA SER A 216 -2.60 -7.96 18.88
C SER A 216 -1.11 -8.29 18.73
N TYR A 217 -0.52 -7.99 17.59
CA TYR A 217 0.91 -8.18 17.38
C TYR A 217 1.75 -7.35 18.35
N THR A 218 1.40 -6.07 18.52
CA THR A 218 2.13 -5.14 19.41
C THR A 218 2.07 -5.58 20.86
N GLU A 219 0.87 -5.95 21.36
CA GLU A 219 0.69 -6.47 22.72
C GLU A 219 1.48 -7.76 22.94
N ALA A 220 1.51 -8.64 21.92
CA ALA A 220 2.31 -9.87 22.01
C ALA A 220 3.82 -9.56 22.08
N ARG A 221 4.32 -8.57 21.32
CA ARG A 221 5.73 -8.13 21.37
C ARG A 221 6.12 -7.46 22.69
N ILE A 222 5.16 -6.80 23.35
CA ILE A 222 5.33 -6.24 24.71
C ILE A 222 5.33 -7.36 25.77
N GLY A 223 4.72 -8.50 25.49
CA GLY A 223 4.60 -9.64 26.40
C GLY A 223 3.23 -9.78 27.07
N HIS A 224 2.23 -9.07 26.60
CA HIS A 224 0.87 -9.06 27.13
C HIS A 224 -0.02 -10.06 26.37
N MET A 225 0.08 -11.35 26.73
CA MET A 225 -0.61 -12.43 26.00
C MET A 225 -2.14 -12.27 26.00
N GLN A 226 -2.73 -11.93 27.14
CA GLN A 226 -4.19 -11.87 27.24
C GLN A 226 -4.74 -10.74 26.39
N GLU A 227 -4.12 -9.57 26.46
CA GLU A 227 -4.49 -8.38 25.68
C GLU A 227 -4.34 -8.63 24.16
N ALA A 228 -3.29 -9.36 23.78
CA ALA A 228 -3.08 -9.77 22.38
C ALA A 228 -4.19 -10.70 21.90
N LEU A 229 -4.58 -11.69 22.70
CA LEU A 229 -5.67 -12.60 22.36
C LEU A 229 -7.04 -11.90 22.37
N ASP A 230 -7.26 -10.96 23.29
CA ASP A 230 -8.49 -10.18 23.35
C ASP A 230 -8.63 -9.26 22.11
N ALA A 231 -7.53 -8.69 21.62
CA ALA A 231 -7.52 -7.92 20.38
C ALA A 231 -7.86 -8.80 19.17
N LEU A 232 -7.29 -10.01 19.09
CA LEU A 232 -7.66 -11.00 18.08
C LEU A 232 -9.14 -11.41 18.15
N GLU A 233 -9.68 -11.58 19.35
CA GLU A 233 -11.10 -11.93 19.49
C GLU A 233 -12.02 -10.83 18.95
N ARG A 234 -11.69 -9.55 19.22
CA ARG A 234 -12.44 -8.41 18.66
C ARG A 234 -12.39 -8.36 17.14
N SER A 235 -11.27 -8.72 16.53
CA SER A 235 -11.13 -8.74 15.07
C SER A 235 -12.01 -9.77 14.36
N LYS A 236 -12.49 -10.81 15.08
CA LYS A 236 -13.30 -11.89 14.48
C LYS A 236 -14.63 -11.42 13.90
N GLU A 237 -15.23 -10.37 14.45
CA GLU A 237 -16.52 -9.85 13.99
C GLU A 237 -16.44 -9.24 12.58
N PHE A 238 -15.22 -8.88 12.13
CA PHE A 238 -14.97 -8.19 10.87
C PHE A 238 -14.35 -9.07 9.78
N GLN A 239 -14.27 -10.40 9.99
CA GLN A 239 -13.61 -11.30 9.07
C GLN A 239 -14.48 -11.65 7.87
N ASP A 240 -13.92 -11.42 6.69
CA ASP A 240 -14.35 -12.03 5.44
C ASP A 240 -13.46 -13.27 5.10
N PRO A 241 -13.72 -13.98 3.99
CA PRO A 241 -12.90 -15.11 3.57
C PRO A 241 -11.40 -14.79 3.39
N TYR A 242 -11.06 -13.57 2.94
CA TYR A 242 -9.68 -13.14 2.69
C TYR A 242 -8.95 -12.84 4.01
N THR A 243 -9.58 -12.09 4.89
CA THR A 243 -9.01 -11.71 6.19
C THR A 243 -8.87 -12.88 7.17
N LYS A 244 -9.54 -14.03 6.91
CA LYS A 244 -9.34 -15.26 7.71
C LYS A 244 -7.93 -15.81 7.63
N VAL A 245 -7.24 -15.63 6.51
CA VAL A 245 -5.85 -16.08 6.36
C VAL A 245 -4.97 -15.26 7.28
N ASP A 246 -5.07 -13.93 7.21
CA ASP A 246 -4.26 -13.01 8.01
C ASP A 246 -4.52 -13.18 9.52
N TYR A 247 -5.79 -13.32 9.91
CA TYR A 247 -6.15 -13.62 11.29
C TYR A 247 -5.49 -14.89 11.79
N ASN A 248 -5.51 -15.99 11.02
CA ASN A 248 -4.92 -17.25 11.43
C ASN A 248 -3.38 -17.18 11.44
N LEU A 249 -2.77 -16.47 10.49
CA LEU A 249 -1.31 -16.24 10.46
C LEU A 249 -0.87 -15.49 11.72
N LEU A 250 -1.55 -14.38 12.04
CA LEU A 250 -1.21 -13.59 13.21
C LEU A 250 -1.51 -14.31 14.52
N SER A 251 -2.63 -15.03 14.60
CA SER A 251 -2.93 -15.88 15.76
C SER A 251 -1.84 -16.91 16.00
N GLY A 252 -1.36 -17.54 14.92
CA GLY A 252 -0.23 -18.46 14.98
C GLY A 252 1.04 -17.79 15.47
N HIS A 253 1.33 -16.58 14.98
CA HIS A 253 2.49 -15.80 15.42
C HIS A 253 2.41 -15.46 16.92
N VAL A 254 1.28 -14.95 17.38
CA VAL A 254 1.04 -14.65 18.81
C VAL A 254 1.27 -15.90 19.66
N TYR A 255 0.69 -17.04 19.28
CA TYR A 255 0.92 -18.30 20.02
C TYR A 255 2.38 -18.74 20.01
N LEU A 256 3.14 -18.56 18.93
CA LEU A 256 4.58 -18.87 18.90
C LEU A 256 5.39 -17.99 19.85
N LEU A 257 5.12 -16.69 19.88
CA LEU A 257 5.79 -15.75 20.78
C LEU A 257 5.64 -16.17 22.26
N PHE A 258 4.50 -16.78 22.61
CA PHE A 258 4.25 -17.32 23.95
C PHE A 258 4.53 -18.83 24.08
N GLN A 259 5.28 -19.41 23.15
CA GLN A 259 5.73 -20.81 23.15
C GLN A 259 4.59 -21.86 23.12
N HIS A 260 3.42 -21.49 22.64
CA HIS A 260 2.29 -22.39 22.43
C HIS A 260 2.30 -22.99 21.01
N ARG A 261 3.35 -23.76 20.70
CA ARG A 261 3.63 -24.31 19.36
C ARG A 261 2.46 -25.08 18.76
N ASP A 262 1.80 -25.93 19.54
CA ASP A 262 0.69 -26.77 19.03
C ASP A 262 -0.48 -25.91 18.52
N LYS A 263 -0.85 -24.87 19.29
CA LYS A 263 -1.91 -23.93 18.89
C LYS A 263 -1.50 -23.10 17.67
N ALA A 264 -0.24 -22.70 17.59
CA ALA A 264 0.28 -22.00 16.43
C ALA A 264 0.15 -22.84 15.15
N LEU A 265 0.54 -24.11 15.20
CA LEU A 265 0.43 -25.05 14.08
C LEU A 265 -1.05 -25.26 13.65
N GLU A 266 -1.98 -25.34 14.60
CA GLU A 266 -3.42 -25.37 14.28
C GLU A 266 -3.88 -24.14 13.52
N CYS A 267 -3.41 -22.95 13.92
CA CYS A 267 -3.73 -21.70 13.25
C CYS A 267 -3.14 -21.67 11.83
N PHE A 268 -1.87 -22.05 11.66
CA PHE A 268 -1.23 -22.11 10.35
C PHE A 268 -1.89 -23.12 9.40
N THR A 269 -2.33 -24.27 9.93
CA THR A 269 -3.09 -25.24 9.15
C THR A 269 -4.42 -24.64 8.64
N LYS A 270 -5.09 -23.85 9.49
CA LYS A 270 -6.33 -23.14 9.07
C LYS A 270 -6.04 -22.02 8.07
N ALA A 271 -4.91 -21.30 8.21
CA ALA A 271 -4.49 -20.30 7.24
C ALA A 271 -4.29 -20.95 5.86
N LEU A 272 -3.52 -22.03 5.79
CA LEU A 272 -3.28 -22.77 4.55
C LEU A 272 -4.56 -23.33 3.93
N ALA A 273 -5.49 -23.84 4.74
CA ALA A 273 -6.76 -24.39 4.26
C ALA A 273 -7.68 -23.32 3.62
N ASN A 274 -7.49 -22.04 3.94
CA ASN A 274 -8.26 -20.92 3.39
C ASN A 274 -7.47 -20.09 2.36
N ALA A 275 -6.18 -20.39 2.14
CA ALA A 275 -5.32 -19.61 1.27
C ALA A 275 -5.61 -19.88 -0.21
N GLU A 276 -5.70 -18.82 -1.01
CA GLU A 276 -5.73 -18.90 -2.47
C GLU A 276 -4.31 -19.17 -3.01
N ASP A 277 -3.31 -18.48 -2.47
CA ASP A 277 -1.88 -18.69 -2.77
C ASP A 277 -1.18 -19.41 -1.61
N HIS A 278 -1.05 -20.73 -1.75
CA HIS A 278 -0.42 -21.59 -0.76
C HIS A 278 1.07 -21.29 -0.60
N LEU A 279 1.80 -21.03 -1.70
CA LEU A 279 3.24 -20.78 -1.63
C LEU A 279 3.54 -19.47 -0.91
N HIS A 280 2.75 -18.43 -1.19
CA HIS A 280 2.87 -17.15 -0.47
C HIS A 280 2.56 -17.32 1.03
N THR A 281 1.48 -18.02 1.36
CA THR A 281 1.08 -18.27 2.76
C THR A 281 2.15 -19.08 3.51
N MET A 282 2.71 -20.11 2.89
CA MET A 282 3.82 -20.89 3.47
C MET A 282 5.07 -20.02 3.72
N ARG A 283 5.41 -19.13 2.77
CA ARG A 283 6.51 -18.18 2.93
C ARG A 283 6.29 -17.25 4.12
N THR A 284 5.07 -16.74 4.29
CA THR A 284 4.70 -15.91 5.45
C THR A 284 4.83 -16.69 6.76
N ILE A 285 4.40 -17.97 6.78
CA ILE A 285 4.59 -18.85 7.95
C ILE A 285 6.08 -19.06 8.25
N ALA A 286 6.92 -19.29 7.24
CA ALA A 286 8.36 -19.41 7.42
C ALA A 286 8.96 -18.12 8.02
N GLN A 287 8.51 -16.94 7.54
CA GLN A 287 8.93 -15.65 8.11
C GLN A 287 8.56 -15.55 9.59
N VAL A 288 7.36 -15.95 9.99
CA VAL A 288 6.93 -15.96 11.39
C VAL A 288 7.84 -16.86 12.25
N PHE A 289 8.24 -18.03 11.76
CA PHE A 289 9.20 -18.87 12.48
C PHE A 289 10.59 -18.22 12.58
N MET A 290 11.02 -17.51 11.54
CA MET A 290 12.29 -16.75 11.58
C MET A 290 12.24 -15.63 12.61
N ASP A 291 11.15 -14.87 12.67
CA ASP A 291 10.93 -13.80 13.65
C ASP A 291 10.95 -14.34 15.10
N CYS A 292 10.50 -15.59 15.28
CA CYS A 292 10.58 -16.32 16.55
C CYS A 292 11.92 -17.07 16.75
N GLN A 293 12.92 -16.86 15.87
CA GLN A 293 14.25 -17.48 15.91
C GLN A 293 14.24 -19.02 15.75
N ASP A 294 13.16 -19.60 15.25
CA ASP A 294 13.09 -21.03 14.89
C ASP A 294 13.52 -21.26 13.44
N PHE A 295 14.80 -21.02 13.16
CA PHE A 295 15.37 -21.08 11.81
C PHE A 295 15.35 -22.49 11.20
N LEU A 296 15.33 -23.54 12.04
CA LEU A 296 15.24 -24.92 11.55
C LEU A 296 13.86 -25.19 10.93
N THR A 297 12.79 -24.85 11.66
CA THR A 297 11.44 -25.03 11.14
C THR A 297 11.20 -24.11 9.92
N ALA A 298 11.69 -22.87 9.97
CA ALA A 298 11.60 -21.96 8.82
C ALA A 298 12.29 -22.55 7.58
N SER A 299 13.51 -23.09 7.73
CA SER A 299 14.26 -23.72 6.64
C SER A 299 13.53 -24.95 6.07
N ASP A 300 12.91 -25.78 6.91
CA ASP A 300 12.12 -26.91 6.45
C ASP A 300 10.90 -26.49 5.62
N ILE A 301 10.19 -25.44 6.04
CA ILE A 301 9.05 -24.90 5.29
C ILE A 301 9.51 -24.30 3.94
N LEU A 302 10.61 -23.54 3.93
CA LEU A 302 11.15 -22.96 2.70
C LEU A 302 11.60 -24.04 1.72
N ARG A 303 12.16 -25.16 2.19
CA ARG A 303 12.48 -26.31 1.36
C ARG A 303 11.22 -26.99 0.80
N GLU A 304 10.16 -27.10 1.60
CA GLU A 304 8.88 -27.62 1.13
C GLU A 304 8.28 -26.74 0.02
N ILE A 305 8.40 -25.40 0.12
CA ILE A 305 8.03 -24.48 -0.96
C ILE A 305 8.82 -24.77 -2.24
N GLU A 306 10.14 -24.97 -2.13
CA GLU A 306 11.00 -25.30 -3.27
C GLU A 306 10.58 -26.62 -3.93
N GLU A 307 10.28 -27.66 -3.15
CA GLU A 307 9.79 -28.94 -3.64
C GLU A 307 8.41 -28.83 -4.31
N MET A 308 7.50 -28.05 -3.70
CA MET A 308 6.16 -27.78 -4.29
C MET A 308 6.26 -27.02 -5.60
N ALA A 309 7.13 -26.03 -5.68
CA ALA A 309 7.35 -25.23 -6.91
C ALA A 309 7.87 -26.07 -8.09
N GLN A 310 8.40 -27.30 -7.86
CA GLN A 310 8.76 -28.23 -8.93
C GLN A 310 7.56 -28.94 -9.57
N ARG A 311 6.38 -28.89 -8.95
CA ARG A 311 5.18 -29.56 -9.48
C ARG A 311 4.65 -28.83 -10.73
N PRO A 312 4.03 -29.55 -11.67
CA PRO A 312 3.53 -28.95 -12.92
C PRO A 312 2.55 -27.79 -12.72
N GLU A 313 1.77 -27.80 -11.66
CA GLU A 313 0.78 -26.76 -11.31
C GLU A 313 1.40 -25.40 -11.00
N TYR A 314 2.71 -25.36 -10.66
CA TYR A 314 3.45 -24.13 -10.35
C TYR A 314 4.49 -23.78 -11.41
N GLU A 315 4.43 -24.36 -12.62
CA GLU A 315 5.46 -24.17 -13.66
C GLU A 315 5.65 -22.69 -14.01
N ASP A 316 4.55 -21.93 -14.14
CA ASP A 316 4.58 -20.49 -14.49
C ASP A 316 5.11 -19.60 -13.36
N THR A 317 4.93 -19.99 -12.10
CA THR A 317 5.32 -19.22 -10.90
C THR A 317 6.60 -19.72 -10.25
N ARG A 318 7.16 -20.84 -10.70
CA ARG A 318 8.36 -21.49 -10.12
C ARG A 318 9.54 -20.55 -9.95
N ALA A 319 9.90 -19.84 -11.00
CA ALA A 319 11.07 -18.97 -10.98
C ALA A 319 10.92 -17.84 -9.94
N GLU A 320 9.72 -17.29 -9.83
CA GLU A 320 9.41 -16.23 -8.86
C GLU A 320 9.36 -16.78 -7.43
N ALA A 321 8.81 -17.97 -7.23
CA ALA A 321 8.81 -18.64 -5.93
C ALA A 321 10.24 -18.90 -5.43
N ILE A 322 11.11 -19.47 -6.28
CA ILE A 322 12.51 -19.74 -5.91
C ILE A 322 13.26 -18.42 -5.62
N LYS A 323 13.09 -17.42 -6.47
CA LYS A 323 13.67 -16.09 -6.27
C LYS A 323 13.27 -15.48 -4.92
N ALA A 324 12.01 -15.65 -4.53
CA ALA A 324 11.47 -15.09 -3.27
C ALA A 324 11.99 -15.79 -2.01
N ILE A 325 12.33 -17.09 -2.07
CA ILE A 325 12.76 -17.86 -0.88
C ILE A 325 14.27 -17.91 -0.70
N CYS A 326 15.08 -17.79 -1.77
CA CYS A 326 16.54 -17.97 -1.69
C CYS A 326 17.25 -17.12 -0.62
N PRO A 327 16.94 -15.80 -0.45
CA PRO A 327 17.60 -15.00 0.59
C PRO A 327 17.27 -15.48 2.00
N ALA A 328 16.00 -15.80 2.27
CA ALA A 328 15.54 -16.31 3.55
C ALA A 328 16.15 -17.69 3.86
N GLN A 329 16.22 -18.57 2.87
CA GLN A 329 16.83 -19.89 3.00
C GLN A 329 18.33 -19.80 3.32
N ALA A 330 19.05 -18.94 2.60
CA ALA A 330 20.46 -18.66 2.90
C ALA A 330 20.63 -18.14 4.32
N TYR A 331 19.77 -17.23 4.77
CA TYR A 331 19.81 -16.69 6.13
C TYR A 331 19.55 -17.76 7.18
N CYS A 332 18.55 -18.63 6.98
CA CYS A 332 18.28 -19.76 7.89
C CYS A 332 19.48 -20.70 8.01
N TYR A 333 20.14 -21.06 6.91
CA TYR A 333 21.34 -21.91 6.95
C TYR A 333 22.54 -21.22 7.60
N TYR A 334 22.68 -19.90 7.42
CA TYR A 334 23.68 -19.12 8.16
C TYR A 334 23.44 -19.20 9.66
N GLN A 335 22.21 -18.97 10.13
CA GLN A 335 21.85 -18.99 11.55
C GLN A 335 21.95 -20.38 12.18
N THR A 336 21.79 -21.43 11.39
CA THR A 336 21.88 -22.83 11.86
C THR A 336 23.27 -23.44 11.67
N GLY A 337 24.23 -22.70 11.11
CA GLY A 337 25.63 -23.15 10.93
C GLY A 337 25.85 -24.18 9.81
N HIS A 338 24.91 -24.31 8.87
CA HIS A 338 25.03 -25.21 7.72
C HIS A 338 25.76 -24.49 6.57
N LYS A 339 27.11 -24.50 6.64
CA LYS A 339 27.96 -23.63 5.79
C LYS A 339 27.86 -23.94 4.29
N ASP A 340 27.80 -25.19 3.89
CA ASP A 340 27.76 -25.56 2.47
C ASP A 340 26.43 -25.15 1.83
N GLU A 341 25.33 -25.42 2.51
CA GLU A 341 23.98 -25.00 2.09
C GLU A 341 23.84 -23.48 2.10
N PHE A 342 24.38 -22.81 3.12
CA PHE A 342 24.44 -21.36 3.18
C PHE A 342 25.11 -20.76 1.95
N LEU A 343 26.32 -21.23 1.58
CA LEU A 343 27.05 -20.72 0.43
C LEU A 343 26.29 -20.98 -0.88
N HIS A 344 25.67 -22.15 -1.00
CA HIS A 344 24.87 -22.50 -2.17
C HIS A 344 23.68 -21.54 -2.36
N TYR A 345 22.84 -21.38 -1.31
CA TYR A 345 21.67 -20.51 -1.38
C TYR A 345 22.03 -19.02 -1.42
N LEU A 346 23.14 -18.59 -0.80
CA LEU A 346 23.64 -17.23 -0.91
C LEU A 346 24.03 -16.91 -2.35
N GLN A 347 24.67 -17.84 -3.05
CA GLN A 347 25.00 -17.66 -4.48
C GLN A 347 23.75 -17.51 -5.34
N MET A 348 22.73 -18.33 -5.09
CA MET A 348 21.45 -18.23 -5.78
C MET A 348 20.73 -16.89 -5.47
N ALA A 349 20.73 -16.50 -4.19
CA ALA A 349 20.10 -15.27 -3.72
C ALA A 349 20.73 -14.02 -4.37
N ILE A 350 22.04 -13.94 -4.43
CA ILE A 350 22.77 -12.84 -5.10
C ILE A 350 22.40 -12.77 -6.58
N ALA A 351 22.28 -13.91 -7.25
CA ALA A 351 21.96 -13.95 -8.69
C ALA A 351 20.50 -13.63 -9.00
N LEU A 352 19.57 -14.07 -8.18
CA LEU A 352 18.13 -14.00 -8.44
C LEU A 352 17.43 -12.81 -7.75
N ASN A 353 17.87 -12.47 -6.53
CA ASN A 353 17.24 -11.45 -5.71
C ASN A 353 18.26 -10.66 -4.87
N PRO A 354 19.12 -9.85 -5.51
CA PRO A 354 20.17 -9.11 -4.81
C PRO A 354 19.62 -8.09 -3.80
N LYS A 355 18.43 -7.51 -4.05
CA LYS A 355 17.80 -6.52 -3.16
C LYS A 355 17.46 -7.14 -1.81
N ASP A 356 16.70 -8.24 -1.79
CA ASP A 356 16.32 -8.88 -0.54
C ASP A 356 17.53 -9.53 0.14
N THR A 357 18.50 -10.05 -0.65
CA THR A 357 19.76 -10.56 -0.12
C THR A 357 20.50 -9.49 0.68
N GLN A 358 20.53 -8.25 0.19
CA GLN A 358 21.14 -7.14 0.92
C GLN A 358 20.41 -6.84 2.23
N ILE A 359 19.08 -6.92 2.23
CA ILE A 359 18.26 -6.70 3.45
C ILE A 359 18.58 -7.76 4.51
N PHE A 360 18.55 -9.03 4.14
CA PHE A 360 18.82 -10.15 5.08
C PHE A 360 20.23 -10.13 5.67
N PHE A 361 21.22 -9.66 4.90
CA PHE A 361 22.63 -9.75 5.29
C PHE A 361 23.29 -8.42 5.64
N ARG A 362 22.53 -7.32 5.73
CA ARG A 362 23.04 -5.95 5.99
C ARG A 362 23.80 -5.80 7.30
N ASP A 363 23.45 -6.61 8.32
CA ASP A 363 24.06 -6.57 9.64
C ASP A 363 25.13 -7.65 9.82
N ILE A 364 25.31 -8.53 8.83
CA ILE A 364 26.29 -9.64 8.84
C ILE A 364 27.55 -9.25 8.05
N PHE A 365 27.36 -8.61 6.90
CA PHE A 365 28.46 -8.17 6.04
C PHE A 365 28.79 -6.70 6.24
N PRO A 366 30.03 -6.26 5.88
CA PRO A 366 30.42 -4.85 5.98
C PRO A 366 29.43 -3.92 5.23
N LYS A 367 29.09 -2.76 5.83
CA LYS A 367 28.12 -1.80 5.26
C LYS A 367 28.52 -1.29 3.87
N GLU A 368 29.82 -1.24 3.58
CA GLU A 368 30.38 -0.80 2.30
C GLU A 368 30.46 -1.94 1.26
N ALA A 369 30.19 -3.19 1.67
CA ALA A 369 30.26 -4.36 0.78
C ALA A 369 29.07 -4.32 -0.21
N ARG A 370 29.37 -4.55 -1.49
CA ARG A 370 28.34 -4.80 -2.49
C ARG A 370 27.83 -6.24 -2.37
N VAL A 371 26.59 -6.45 -2.77
CA VAL A 371 25.95 -7.78 -2.69
C VAL A 371 26.77 -8.84 -3.46
N GLU A 372 27.39 -8.45 -4.57
CA GLU A 372 28.25 -9.30 -5.39
C GLU A 372 29.49 -9.81 -4.64
N ASP A 373 29.94 -9.07 -3.62
CA ASP A 373 31.11 -9.41 -2.82
C ASP A 373 30.78 -10.30 -1.63
N TYR A 374 29.50 -10.56 -1.32
CA TYR A 374 29.05 -11.32 -0.15
C TYR A 374 29.61 -12.75 -0.11
N LEU A 375 29.75 -13.41 -1.24
CA LEU A 375 30.37 -14.74 -1.30
C LEU A 375 31.86 -14.72 -0.85
N TYR A 376 32.58 -13.64 -1.15
CA TYR A 376 33.96 -13.49 -0.68
C TYR A 376 34.00 -13.39 0.85
N TYR A 377 33.16 -12.57 1.43
CA TYR A 377 33.08 -12.44 2.91
C TYR A 377 32.54 -13.70 3.56
N ALA A 378 31.53 -14.35 2.98
CA ALA A 378 30.93 -15.58 3.50
C ALA A 378 31.93 -16.74 3.61
N ASN A 379 32.85 -16.88 2.65
CA ASN A 379 33.89 -17.89 2.72
C ASN A 379 34.90 -17.65 3.86
N GLY A 380 35.01 -16.43 4.35
CA GLY A 380 35.86 -16.05 5.49
C GLY A 380 35.20 -16.15 6.86
N LEU A 381 33.91 -16.44 6.92
CA LEU A 381 33.18 -16.68 8.18
C LEU A 381 33.54 -18.08 8.70
N GLU A 382 33.95 -18.16 9.99
CA GLU A 382 34.26 -19.42 10.70
C GLU A 382 33.01 -20.10 11.24
#